data_a228f221fc99070c507c4dfc5a8801f8
#
_entry.id   a228f221fc99070c507c4dfc5a8801f8
#
_cell.length_a   1.000
_cell.length_b   1.000
_cell.length_c   1.000
_cell.angle_alpha   90.00
_cell.angle_beta   90.00
_cell.angle_gamma   90.00
#
_symmetry.space_group_name_H-M   'P 1'
#
loop_
_entity.id
_entity.type
_entity.pdbx_description
1 polymer ?
#
loop_
_entity_poly.entity_id
_entity_poly.type
_entity_poly.pdbx_seq_one_letter_code
_entity_poly.pdbx_strand_id
1 'polypeptide(L)'
;MNLKLLKESKIRNEEFLKYCILSNLVLISLLQKNYENGFKYLGMVDQKYLEDDYDLVLYRILLHLFVKDYTLAKKYIRQSLSNNSIGKYYKNFFQGLKYLIDNKQEKAIERIESCYNLALTAGEVDRAMLVLKLLNELYLDCRLQNKLRKVKELQENFYKMSYANQIIEDIGLKLN
;
A
#
# COMPACT_ATOMS: atom_id res chain seq x y z
N MET A 1 26.62 10.64 -30.06
CA MET A 1 25.84 10.45 -28.84
C MET A 1 26.75 10.62 -27.63
N ASN A 2 26.38 11.47 -26.66
CA ASN A 2 27.29 11.88 -25.59
C ASN A 2 27.40 10.78 -24.53
N LEU A 3 28.58 10.16 -24.35
CA LEU A 3 28.89 9.10 -23.38
C LEU A 3 28.49 9.46 -21.94
N LYS A 4 28.53 10.75 -21.60
CA LYS A 4 28.12 11.27 -20.28
C LYS A 4 26.63 11.09 -20.08
N LEU A 5 25.80 11.44 -21.07
CA LEU A 5 24.33 11.28 -21.02
C LEU A 5 23.91 9.81 -20.93
N LEU A 6 24.62 8.91 -21.60
CA LEU A 6 24.40 7.46 -21.52
C LEU A 6 24.72 6.90 -20.13
N LYS A 7 25.82 7.33 -19.50
CA LYS A 7 26.16 6.93 -18.14
C LYS A 7 25.13 7.46 -17.12
N GLU A 8 24.74 8.73 -17.24
CA GLU A 8 23.72 9.33 -16.36
C GLU A 8 22.35 8.65 -16.50
N SER A 9 21.92 8.31 -17.73
CA SER A 9 20.66 7.59 -17.95
C SER A 9 20.68 6.17 -17.38
N LYS A 10 21.83 5.47 -17.50
CA LYS A 10 22.00 4.13 -16.92
C LYS A 10 21.91 4.17 -15.40
N ILE A 11 22.63 5.10 -14.76
CA ILE A 11 22.61 5.27 -13.30
C ILE A 11 21.18 5.58 -12.82
N ARG A 12 20.45 6.50 -13.49
CA ARG A 12 19.06 6.81 -13.13
C ARG A 12 18.13 5.61 -13.25
N ASN A 13 18.31 4.78 -14.27
CA ASN A 13 17.52 3.56 -14.45
C ASN A 13 17.81 2.54 -13.35
N GLU A 14 19.06 2.38 -12.93
CA GLU A 14 19.45 1.50 -11.83
C GLU A 14 18.88 1.98 -10.48
N GLU A 15 18.92 3.29 -10.20
CA GLU A 15 18.31 3.88 -9.00
C GLU A 15 16.79 3.71 -8.99
N PHE A 16 16.13 3.96 -10.11
CA PHE A 16 14.68 3.79 -10.23
C PHE A 16 14.28 2.32 -10.06
N LEU A 17 15.00 1.38 -10.67
CA LEU A 17 14.75 -0.04 -10.49
C LEU A 17 14.92 -0.48 -9.03
N LYS A 18 15.99 -0.02 -8.39
CA LYS A 18 16.22 -0.27 -6.95
C LYS A 18 15.05 0.25 -6.11
N TYR A 19 14.59 1.48 -6.38
CA TYR A 19 13.42 2.06 -5.72
C TYR A 19 12.17 1.19 -5.90
N CYS A 20 11.82 0.76 -7.12
CA CYS A 20 10.68 -0.10 -7.39
C CYS A 20 10.74 -1.43 -6.61
N ILE A 21 11.92 -2.06 -6.60
CA ILE A 21 12.14 -3.32 -5.87
C ILE A 21 11.93 -3.09 -4.36
N LEU A 22 12.53 -2.05 -3.79
CA LEU A 22 12.41 -1.76 -2.36
C LEU A 22 10.96 -1.44 -1.96
N SER A 23 10.24 -0.65 -2.76
CA SER A 23 8.82 -0.33 -2.54
C SER A 23 7.97 -1.61 -2.48
N ASN A 24 8.16 -2.52 -3.44
CA ASN A 24 7.48 -3.81 -3.45
C ASN A 24 7.85 -4.69 -2.24
N LEU A 25 9.12 -4.71 -1.82
CA LEU A 25 9.55 -5.45 -0.64
C LEU A 25 8.92 -4.90 0.65
N VAL A 26 8.74 -3.58 0.77
CA VAL A 26 8.01 -2.97 1.89
C VAL A 26 6.56 -3.41 1.88
N LEU A 27 5.87 -3.36 0.74
CA LEU A 27 4.49 -3.81 0.60
C LEU A 27 4.35 -5.30 0.97
N ILE A 28 5.18 -6.17 0.41
CA ILE A 28 5.18 -7.61 0.72
C ILE A 28 5.38 -7.84 2.23
N SER A 29 6.33 -7.13 2.84
CA SER A 29 6.59 -7.22 4.29
C SER A 29 5.37 -6.83 5.13
N LEU A 30 4.66 -5.76 4.74
CA LEU A 30 3.39 -5.36 5.35
C LEU A 30 2.33 -6.46 5.20
N LEU A 31 2.19 -7.01 4.00
CA LEU A 31 1.23 -8.07 3.71
C LEU A 31 1.53 -9.36 4.50
N GLN A 32 2.79 -9.67 4.76
CA GLN A 32 3.25 -10.81 5.55
C GLN A 32 3.32 -10.55 7.05
N LYS A 33 3.00 -9.34 7.53
CA LYS A 33 3.17 -8.90 8.94
C LYS A 33 4.62 -8.94 9.42
N ASN A 34 5.60 -8.91 8.52
CA ASN A 34 7.02 -8.85 8.84
C ASN A 34 7.48 -7.39 8.90
N TYR A 35 7.10 -6.70 9.96
CA TYR A 35 7.30 -5.26 10.09
C TYR A 35 8.78 -4.86 10.23
N GLU A 36 9.61 -5.73 10.81
CA GLU A 36 11.06 -5.52 10.92
C GLU A 36 11.70 -5.40 9.55
N ASN A 37 11.44 -6.35 8.66
CA ASN A 37 11.90 -6.28 7.28
C ASN A 37 11.30 -5.09 6.53
N GLY A 38 10.04 -4.76 6.79
CA GLY A 38 9.40 -3.56 6.24
C GLY A 38 10.17 -2.28 6.55
N PHE A 39 10.55 -2.06 7.81
CA PHE A 39 11.39 -0.93 8.22
C PHE A 39 12.80 -0.99 7.63
N LYS A 40 13.42 -2.18 7.57
CA LYS A 40 14.72 -2.36 6.95
C LYS A 40 14.72 -1.94 5.49
N TYR A 41 13.77 -2.40 4.69
CA TYR A 41 13.67 -2.04 3.27
C TYR A 41 13.31 -0.57 3.09
N LEU A 42 12.40 -0.04 3.92
CA LEU A 42 12.06 1.40 3.90
C LEU A 42 13.28 2.28 4.18
N GLY A 43 14.16 1.88 5.12
CA GLY A 43 15.40 2.58 5.43
C GLY A 43 16.46 2.53 4.31
N MET A 44 16.30 1.64 3.32
CA MET A 44 17.18 1.54 2.14
C MET A 44 16.69 2.39 0.95
N VAL A 45 15.46 2.94 1.04
CA VAL A 45 14.89 3.83 0.02
C VAL A 45 15.52 5.20 0.15
N ASP A 46 15.90 5.83 -0.98
CA ASP A 46 16.41 7.19 -1.02
C ASP A 46 15.36 8.19 -0.49
N GLN A 47 15.80 9.16 0.30
CA GLN A 47 14.96 10.17 0.95
C GLN A 47 14.02 10.90 -0.04
N LYS A 48 14.50 11.19 -1.26
CA LYS A 48 13.70 11.85 -2.30
C LYS A 48 12.41 11.11 -2.64
N TYR A 49 12.43 9.75 -2.65
CA TYR A 49 11.23 8.95 -2.92
C TYR A 49 10.33 8.82 -1.68
N LEU A 50 10.92 8.87 -0.47
CA LEU A 50 10.16 8.75 0.77
C LEU A 50 9.20 9.94 1.04
N GLU A 51 9.43 11.08 0.40
CA GLU A 51 8.64 12.31 0.59
C GLU A 51 7.63 12.52 -0.54
N ASP A 52 7.98 12.11 -1.76
CA ASP A 52 7.19 12.38 -2.97
C ASP A 52 6.24 11.22 -3.33
N ASP A 53 6.54 9.99 -2.91
CA ASP A 53 5.72 8.82 -3.20
C ASP A 53 4.72 8.54 -2.08
N TYR A 54 3.46 8.79 -2.36
CA TYR A 54 2.37 8.57 -1.41
C TYR A 54 2.15 7.10 -1.04
N ASP A 55 2.52 6.11 -1.87
CA ASP A 55 2.46 4.70 -1.49
C ASP A 55 3.51 4.40 -0.41
N LEU A 56 4.75 4.88 -0.58
CA LEU A 56 5.79 4.73 0.45
C LEU A 56 5.45 5.46 1.75
N VAL A 57 4.88 6.66 1.64
CA VAL A 57 4.37 7.40 2.81
C VAL A 57 3.30 6.59 3.52
N LEU A 58 2.35 6.00 2.77
CA LEU A 58 1.31 5.14 3.32
C LEU A 58 1.90 3.90 4.01
N TYR A 59 2.85 3.21 3.37
CA TYR A 59 3.50 2.04 3.94
C TYR A 59 4.25 2.37 5.22
N ARG A 60 4.94 3.52 5.28
CA ARG A 60 5.59 4.04 6.49
C ARG A 60 4.59 4.24 7.62
N ILE A 61 3.46 4.88 7.34
CA ILE A 61 2.40 5.12 8.32
C ILE A 61 1.85 3.78 8.84
N LEU A 62 1.58 2.82 7.95
CA LEU A 62 1.07 1.50 8.32
C LEU A 62 2.08 0.71 9.17
N LEU A 63 3.38 0.75 8.84
CA LEU A 63 4.42 0.12 9.65
C LEU A 63 4.40 0.66 11.08
N HIS A 64 4.42 1.99 11.26
CA HIS A 64 4.35 2.60 12.61
C HIS A 64 3.04 2.26 13.33
N LEU A 65 1.92 2.23 12.62
CA LEU A 65 0.62 1.89 13.19
C LEU A 65 0.58 0.45 13.70
N PHE A 66 1.10 -0.51 12.94
CA PHE A 66 1.10 -1.93 13.31
C PHE A 66 2.06 -2.25 14.47
N VAL A 67 3.17 -1.50 14.61
CA VAL A 67 4.04 -1.61 15.79
C VAL A 67 3.57 -0.72 16.96
N LYS A 68 2.38 -0.10 16.85
CA LYS A 68 1.74 0.76 17.84
C LYS A 68 2.50 2.06 18.17
N ASP A 69 3.37 2.51 17.27
CA ASP A 69 4.00 3.82 17.33
C ASP A 69 3.06 4.90 16.76
N TYR A 70 2.01 5.18 17.51
CA TYR A 70 0.99 6.13 17.12
C TYR A 70 1.51 7.57 17.02
N THR A 71 2.61 7.89 17.69
CA THR A 71 3.21 9.23 17.66
C THR A 71 3.78 9.56 16.29
N LEU A 72 4.60 8.67 15.74
CA LEU A 72 5.17 8.84 14.41
C LEU A 72 4.10 8.65 13.32
N ALA A 73 3.19 7.70 13.48
CA ALA A 73 2.06 7.54 12.56
C ALA A 73 1.24 8.84 12.44
N LYS A 74 0.85 9.47 13.57
CA LYS A 74 0.12 10.76 13.57
C LYS A 74 0.93 11.89 12.92
N LYS A 75 2.24 11.95 13.16
CA LYS A 75 3.12 12.95 12.55
C LYS A 75 3.06 12.86 11.02
N TYR A 76 3.29 11.68 10.45
CA TYR A 76 3.29 11.48 8.99
C TYR A 76 1.91 11.71 8.38
N ILE A 77 0.82 11.27 9.03
CA ILE A 77 -0.54 11.54 8.59
C ILE A 77 -0.81 13.06 8.51
N ARG A 78 -0.41 13.83 9.52
CA ARG A 78 -0.61 15.29 9.52
C ARG A 78 0.16 15.97 8.40
N GLN A 79 1.42 15.58 8.20
CA GLN A 79 2.26 16.09 7.11
C GLN A 79 1.63 15.81 5.75
N SER A 80 1.15 14.58 5.53
CA SER A 80 0.52 14.20 4.25
C SER A 80 -0.80 14.95 4.01
N LEU A 81 -1.65 15.09 5.02
CA LEU A 81 -2.93 15.78 4.89
C LEU A 81 -2.80 17.31 4.74
N SER A 82 -1.64 17.91 5.06
CA SER A 82 -1.36 19.33 4.81
C SER A 82 -1.09 19.65 3.35
N ASN A 83 -0.82 18.63 2.53
CA ASN A 83 -0.60 18.80 1.09
C ASN A 83 -1.94 18.89 0.35
N ASN A 84 -2.23 20.04 -0.25
CA ASN A 84 -3.49 20.30 -0.96
C ASN A 84 -3.61 19.52 -2.28
N SER A 85 -2.51 19.03 -2.85
CA SER A 85 -2.49 18.28 -4.11
C SER A 85 -2.68 16.77 -3.95
N ILE A 86 -2.87 16.29 -2.71
CA ILE A 86 -3.04 14.86 -2.43
C ILE A 86 -4.29 14.29 -3.13
N GLY A 87 -4.13 13.18 -3.85
CA GLY A 87 -5.19 12.46 -4.52
C GLY A 87 -6.27 11.93 -3.57
N LYS A 88 -7.51 11.80 -4.07
CA LYS A 88 -8.69 11.41 -3.27
C LYS A 88 -8.49 10.07 -2.54
N TYR A 89 -7.83 9.08 -3.15
CA TYR A 89 -7.51 7.79 -2.55
C TYR A 89 -6.70 7.97 -1.26
N TYR A 90 -5.54 8.62 -1.35
CA TYR A 90 -4.65 8.82 -0.20
C TYR A 90 -5.26 9.73 0.86
N LYS A 91 -6.00 10.76 0.44
CA LYS A 91 -6.70 11.65 1.37
C LYS A 91 -7.69 10.86 2.24
N ASN A 92 -8.51 10.01 1.63
CA ASN A 92 -9.44 9.15 2.35
C ASN A 92 -8.69 8.15 3.24
N PHE A 93 -7.62 7.55 2.73
CA PHE A 93 -6.86 6.57 3.49
C PHE A 93 -6.24 7.20 4.74
N PHE A 94 -5.52 8.31 4.61
CA PHE A 94 -4.90 8.99 5.75
C PHE A 94 -5.93 9.52 6.74
N GLN A 95 -7.09 9.99 6.28
CA GLN A 95 -8.20 10.35 7.16
C GLN A 95 -8.75 9.12 7.91
N GLY A 96 -8.90 7.99 7.23
CA GLY A 96 -9.31 6.72 7.83
C GLY A 96 -8.34 6.27 8.92
N LEU A 97 -7.03 6.27 8.63
CA LEU A 97 -5.99 5.92 9.61
C LEU A 97 -5.95 6.90 10.80
N LYS A 98 -6.18 8.20 10.56
CA LYS A 98 -6.32 9.18 11.63
C LYS A 98 -7.50 8.85 12.54
N TYR A 99 -8.67 8.55 11.97
CA TYR A 99 -9.84 8.16 12.75
C TYR A 99 -9.60 6.86 13.54
N LEU A 100 -8.87 5.91 12.98
CA LEU A 100 -8.50 4.68 13.67
C LEU A 100 -7.67 4.99 14.93
N ILE A 101 -6.62 5.81 14.81
CA ILE A 101 -5.79 6.21 15.94
C ILE A 101 -6.57 7.04 16.99
N ASP A 102 -7.60 7.77 16.55
CA ASP A 102 -8.46 8.56 17.42
C ASP A 102 -9.67 7.75 17.98
N ASN A 103 -9.66 6.40 17.84
CA ASN A 103 -10.68 5.46 18.28
C ASN A 103 -12.09 5.72 17.70
N LYS A 104 -12.16 6.31 16.50
CA LYS A 104 -13.41 6.58 15.76
C LYS A 104 -13.63 5.50 14.71
N GLN A 105 -13.83 4.26 15.15
CA GLN A 105 -13.81 3.05 14.31
C GLN A 105 -14.78 3.11 13.12
N GLU A 106 -16.04 3.52 13.33
CA GLU A 106 -17.04 3.60 12.24
C GLU A 106 -16.59 4.54 11.11
N LYS A 107 -16.08 5.74 11.47
CA LYS A 107 -15.56 6.70 10.50
C LYS A 107 -14.28 6.20 9.80
N ALA A 108 -13.45 5.45 10.53
CA ALA A 108 -12.27 4.84 9.95
C ALA A 108 -12.67 3.80 8.89
N ILE A 109 -13.59 2.90 9.21
CA ILE A 109 -14.11 1.87 8.31
C ILE A 109 -14.71 2.52 7.06
N GLU A 110 -15.61 3.49 7.19
CA GLU A 110 -16.24 4.20 6.06
C GLU A 110 -15.20 4.77 5.08
N ARG A 111 -14.16 5.43 5.60
CA ARG A 111 -13.10 6.02 4.77
C ARG A 111 -12.24 4.97 4.08
N ILE A 112 -11.91 3.90 4.78
CA ILE A 112 -11.08 2.82 4.24
C ILE A 112 -11.87 1.98 3.23
N GLU A 113 -13.17 1.71 3.45
CA GLU A 113 -14.05 1.11 2.44
C GLU A 113 -14.14 1.96 1.16
N SER A 114 -14.19 3.30 1.29
CA SER A 114 -14.14 4.20 0.13
C SER A 114 -12.83 4.06 -0.66
N CYS A 115 -11.69 3.83 0.01
CA CYS A 115 -10.41 3.57 -0.66
C CYS A 115 -10.43 2.28 -1.48
N TYR A 116 -11.05 1.22 -0.95
CA TYR A 116 -11.22 -0.03 -1.69
C TYR A 116 -11.95 0.19 -3.02
N ASN A 117 -13.09 0.89 -2.97
CA ASN A 117 -13.88 1.18 -4.16
C ASN A 117 -13.10 2.05 -5.18
N LEU A 118 -12.32 3.03 -4.70
CA LEU A 118 -11.47 3.86 -5.56
C LEU A 118 -10.37 3.04 -6.24
N ALA A 119 -9.70 2.15 -5.51
CA ALA A 119 -8.67 1.28 -6.06
C ALA A 119 -9.23 0.32 -7.12
N LEU A 120 -10.40 -0.29 -6.87
CA LEU A 120 -11.07 -1.15 -7.84
C LEU A 120 -11.45 -0.40 -9.12
N THR A 121 -12.04 0.79 -8.99
CA THR A 121 -12.44 1.60 -10.14
C THR A 121 -11.25 2.01 -10.99
N ALA A 122 -10.07 2.20 -10.37
CA ALA A 122 -8.82 2.52 -11.04
C ALA A 122 -8.07 1.29 -11.60
N GLY A 123 -8.53 0.05 -11.31
CA GLY A 123 -7.83 -1.18 -11.69
C GLY A 123 -6.57 -1.47 -10.89
N GLU A 124 -6.39 -0.82 -9.73
CA GLU A 124 -5.19 -0.92 -8.90
C GLU A 124 -5.31 -2.07 -7.88
N VAL A 125 -5.05 -3.29 -8.36
CA VAL A 125 -5.26 -4.54 -7.61
C VAL A 125 -4.45 -4.55 -6.30
N ASP A 126 -3.18 -4.16 -6.33
CA ASP A 126 -2.29 -4.18 -5.16
C ASP A 126 -2.81 -3.27 -4.05
N ARG A 127 -3.28 -2.07 -4.41
CA ARG A 127 -3.90 -1.14 -3.46
C ARG A 127 -5.21 -1.69 -2.91
N ALA A 128 -6.04 -2.32 -3.76
CA ALA A 128 -7.28 -2.96 -3.30
C ALA A 128 -6.98 -4.08 -2.29
N MET A 129 -5.97 -4.91 -2.55
CA MET A 129 -5.55 -5.99 -1.64
C MET A 129 -5.02 -5.45 -0.29
N LEU A 130 -4.23 -4.38 -0.31
CA LEU A 130 -3.75 -3.73 0.91
C LEU A 130 -4.93 -3.22 1.76
N VAL A 131 -5.90 -2.56 1.12
CA VAL A 131 -7.11 -2.08 1.79
C VAL A 131 -7.92 -3.22 2.38
N LEU A 132 -8.14 -4.31 1.63
CA LEU A 132 -8.87 -5.49 2.13
C LEU A 132 -8.19 -6.11 3.34
N LYS A 133 -6.85 -6.15 3.35
CA LYS A 133 -6.12 -6.65 4.50
C LYS A 133 -6.36 -5.79 5.74
N LEU A 134 -6.30 -4.48 5.61
CA LEU A 134 -6.57 -3.56 6.71
C LEU A 134 -8.02 -3.66 7.18
N LEU A 135 -8.99 -3.75 6.27
CA LEU A 135 -10.41 -3.94 6.60
C LEU A 135 -10.65 -5.26 7.34
N ASN A 136 -9.95 -6.33 6.96
CA ASN A 136 -10.05 -7.62 7.66
C ASN A 136 -9.65 -7.48 9.14
N GLU A 137 -8.55 -6.80 9.45
CA GLU A 137 -8.12 -6.54 10.83
C GLU A 137 -9.14 -5.67 11.58
N LEU A 138 -9.62 -4.58 10.95
CA LEU A 138 -10.59 -3.68 11.56
C LEU A 138 -11.93 -4.38 11.86
N TYR A 139 -12.40 -5.24 10.97
CA TYR A 139 -13.65 -5.96 11.17
C TYR A 139 -13.53 -7.05 12.24
N LEU A 140 -12.34 -7.66 12.39
CA LEU A 140 -12.04 -8.55 13.50
C LEU A 140 -12.12 -7.80 14.83
N ASP A 141 -11.44 -6.67 14.94
CA ASP A 141 -11.39 -5.85 16.14
C ASP A 141 -12.78 -5.32 16.53
N CYS A 142 -13.60 -4.96 15.54
CA CYS A 142 -14.95 -4.48 15.75
C CYS A 142 -16.00 -5.59 15.86
N ARG A 143 -15.63 -6.88 15.78
CA ARG A 143 -16.52 -8.06 15.80
C ARG A 143 -17.61 -8.03 14.71
N LEU A 144 -17.34 -7.46 13.55
CA LEU A 144 -18.26 -7.31 12.43
C LEU A 144 -18.27 -8.57 11.53
N GLN A 145 -18.76 -9.69 12.02
CA GLN A 145 -18.68 -11.03 11.40
C GLN A 145 -19.17 -11.08 9.94
N ASN A 146 -20.29 -10.42 9.63
CA ASN A 146 -20.83 -10.41 8.27
C ASN A 146 -19.92 -9.69 7.28
N LYS A 147 -19.33 -8.54 7.68
CA LYS A 147 -18.37 -7.80 6.87
C LYS A 147 -17.06 -8.56 6.72
N LEU A 148 -16.60 -9.22 7.78
CA LEU A 148 -15.41 -10.06 7.78
C LEU A 148 -15.53 -11.21 6.78
N ARG A 149 -16.66 -11.93 6.75
CA ARG A 149 -16.90 -13.01 5.78
C ARG A 149 -16.82 -12.49 4.35
N LYS A 150 -17.47 -11.36 4.06
CA LYS A 150 -17.44 -10.74 2.72
C LYS A 150 -16.01 -10.35 2.29
N VAL A 151 -15.21 -9.79 3.20
CA VAL A 151 -13.81 -9.45 2.89
C VAL A 151 -12.97 -10.69 2.57
N LYS A 152 -13.16 -11.78 3.32
CA LYS A 152 -12.47 -13.05 3.04
C LYS A 152 -12.84 -13.62 1.67
N GLU A 153 -14.13 -13.63 1.33
CA GLU A 153 -14.59 -14.04 0.00
C GLU A 153 -13.98 -13.20 -1.13
N LEU A 154 -13.88 -11.89 -0.94
CA LEU A 154 -13.24 -10.99 -1.91
C LEU A 154 -11.73 -11.29 -2.04
N GLN A 155 -11.02 -11.49 -0.94
CA GLN A 155 -9.59 -11.85 -0.97
C GLN A 155 -9.37 -13.18 -1.72
N GLU A 156 -10.17 -14.20 -1.44
CA GLU A 156 -10.09 -15.49 -2.15
C GLU A 156 -10.33 -15.32 -3.65
N ASN A 157 -11.30 -14.50 -4.06
CA ASN A 157 -11.57 -14.23 -5.47
C ASN A 157 -10.40 -13.53 -6.16
N PHE A 158 -9.75 -12.54 -5.50
CA PHE A 158 -8.54 -11.92 -6.03
C PHE A 158 -7.40 -12.90 -6.25
N TYR A 159 -7.16 -13.79 -5.29
CA TYR A 159 -6.12 -14.83 -5.44
C TYR A 159 -6.43 -15.78 -6.61
N LYS A 160 -7.69 -16.20 -6.76
CA LYS A 160 -8.11 -17.06 -7.89
C LYS A 160 -7.93 -16.35 -9.24
N MET A 161 -8.28 -15.07 -9.35
CA MET A 161 -8.10 -14.29 -10.57
C MET A 161 -6.63 -14.09 -10.91
N SER A 162 -5.81 -13.76 -9.92
CA SER A 162 -4.36 -13.60 -10.11
C SER A 162 -3.71 -14.89 -10.59
N TYR A 163 -4.08 -16.02 -10.00
CA TYR A 163 -3.58 -17.34 -10.42
C TYR A 163 -4.04 -17.73 -11.83
N ALA A 164 -5.29 -17.46 -12.18
CA ALA A 164 -5.80 -17.71 -13.53
C ALA A 164 -5.08 -16.88 -14.59
N ASN A 165 -4.83 -15.59 -14.31
CA ASN A 165 -4.07 -14.71 -15.21
C ASN A 165 -2.63 -15.19 -15.40
N GLN A 166 -1.96 -15.66 -14.35
CA GLN A 166 -0.61 -16.21 -14.43
C GLN A 166 -0.56 -17.46 -15.31
N ILE A 167 -1.56 -18.36 -15.19
CA ILE A 167 -1.66 -19.55 -16.08
C ILE A 167 -1.85 -19.12 -17.54
N ILE A 168 -2.68 -18.09 -17.82
CA ILE A 168 -2.93 -17.61 -19.20
C ILE A 168 -1.65 -17.01 -19.77
N GLU A 169 -0.88 -16.23 -18.99
CA GLU A 169 0.42 -15.69 -19.42
C GLU A 169 1.43 -16.82 -19.70
N ASP A 170 1.51 -17.80 -18.82
CA ASP A 170 2.41 -18.96 -19.00
C ASP A 170 2.05 -19.80 -20.24
N ILE A 171 0.77 -19.93 -20.56
CA ILE A 171 0.31 -20.62 -21.78
C ILE A 171 0.60 -19.76 -23.01
N GLY A 172 0.35 -18.44 -22.94
CA GLY A 172 0.63 -17.50 -24.03
C GLY A 172 2.10 -17.43 -24.41
N LEU A 173 3.01 -17.55 -23.43
CA LEU A 173 4.46 -17.61 -23.68
C LEU A 173 4.92 -18.93 -24.34
N LYS A 174 4.12 -20.00 -24.25
CA LYS A 174 4.42 -21.30 -24.89
C LYS A 174 3.84 -21.42 -26.29
N LEU A 175 2.97 -20.51 -26.72
CA LEU A 175 2.33 -20.55 -28.05
C LEU A 175 2.97 -19.60 -29.07
N ASN A 176 4.00 -18.83 -28.66
CA ASN A 176 4.84 -17.99 -29.51
C ASN A 176 6.25 -18.56 -29.63
#